data_deb42d7472007f7d9f60acaf6236f2a8
#
_entry.id   deb42d7472007f7d9f60acaf6236f2a8
#
_cell.length_a   1.000
_cell.length_b   1.000
_cell.length_c   1.000
_cell.angle_alpha   90.00
_cell.angle_beta   90.00
_cell.angle_gamma   90.00
#
_symmetry.space_group_name_H-M   'P 1'
#
loop_
_entity.id
_entity.type
_entity.pdbx_description
1 polymer ?
#
loop_
_entity_poly.entity_id
_entity_poly.type
_entity_poly.pdbx_seq_one_letter_code
_entity_poly.pdbx_strand_id
1 'polypeptide(L)'
;MLGRSIITVAAIAAAMPASGGELKPEEAKRFIAGKYFSYSCFEGSSGAGRINADGSVAGTIQVRGSGPVHFVSLPTGSIRVQPDSICASVRGLPFQPCFNVQQTDAKSFRGAVSGLGFAYCDFIRRNPRLEVSAPPPAQSPHSVDLGMLRTSINE
;
A
#
# COMPACT_ATOMS: atom_id res chain seq x y z
N MET A 1 -29.11 62.78 -10.12
CA MET A 1 -29.18 61.35 -10.49
C MET A 1 -27.83 60.73 -10.10
N LEU A 2 -27.72 60.07 -8.92
CA LEU A 2 -26.50 59.44 -8.45
C LEU A 2 -26.52 57.97 -8.85
N GLY A 3 -25.63 57.57 -9.78
CA GLY A 3 -25.42 56.18 -10.16
C GLY A 3 -24.63 55.45 -9.10
N ARG A 4 -25.22 54.45 -8.44
CA ARG A 4 -24.52 53.51 -7.51
C ARG A 4 -23.88 52.41 -8.33
N SER A 5 -22.54 52.48 -8.48
CA SER A 5 -21.74 51.38 -9.03
C SER A 5 -21.57 50.29 -7.97
N ILE A 6 -22.12 49.11 -8.26
CA ILE A 6 -21.94 47.91 -7.44
C ILE A 6 -20.69 47.21 -7.93
N ILE A 7 -19.61 47.22 -7.13
CA ILE A 7 -18.40 46.45 -7.41
C ILE A 7 -18.60 45.06 -6.86
N THR A 8 -18.78 44.08 -7.75
CA THR A 8 -18.85 42.65 -7.36
C THR A 8 -17.41 42.14 -7.23
N VAL A 9 -16.97 41.91 -6.02
CA VAL A 9 -15.70 41.22 -5.70
C VAL A 9 -15.91 39.73 -5.86
N ALA A 10 -15.38 39.14 -6.93
CA ALA A 10 -15.33 37.68 -7.12
C ALA A 10 -14.21 37.10 -6.24
N ALA A 11 -14.57 36.40 -5.20
CA ALA A 11 -13.63 35.63 -4.38
C ALA A 11 -13.17 34.39 -5.15
N ILE A 12 -11.93 34.41 -5.65
CA ILE A 12 -11.27 33.25 -6.24
C ILE A 12 -10.78 32.36 -5.09
N ALA A 13 -11.52 31.28 -4.81
CA ALA A 13 -11.03 30.22 -3.90
C ALA A 13 -9.92 29.44 -4.62
N ALA A 14 -8.67 29.72 -4.26
CA ALA A 14 -7.53 28.95 -4.71
C ALA A 14 -7.62 27.56 -4.06
N ALA A 15 -7.99 26.53 -4.84
CA ALA A 15 -7.85 25.14 -4.44
C ALA A 15 -6.36 24.84 -4.33
N MET A 16 -5.82 24.81 -3.11
CA MET A 16 -4.46 24.32 -2.85
C MET A 16 -4.42 22.82 -3.18
N PRO A 17 -3.50 22.35 -4.05
CA PRO A 17 -3.28 20.93 -4.21
C PRO A 17 -2.87 20.37 -2.85
N ALA A 18 -3.50 19.28 -2.41
CA ALA A 18 -3.08 18.54 -1.22
C ALA A 18 -1.70 17.95 -1.51
N SER A 19 -0.65 18.71 -1.24
CA SER A 19 0.73 18.26 -1.36
C SER A 19 0.93 17.15 -0.34
N GLY A 20 1.12 15.92 -0.82
CA GLY A 20 1.56 14.82 0.01
C GLY A 20 2.89 15.20 0.66
N GLY A 21 2.93 15.25 1.98
CA GLY A 21 4.11 15.59 2.78
C GLY A 21 4.50 14.45 3.72
N GLU A 22 5.70 14.55 4.28
CA GLU A 22 6.11 13.66 5.36
C GLU A 22 5.19 13.86 6.56
N LEU A 23 4.60 12.76 7.03
CA LEU A 23 3.72 12.77 8.19
C LEU A 23 4.55 12.65 9.46
N LYS A 24 4.21 13.45 10.47
CA LYS A 24 4.72 13.20 11.82
C LYS A 24 4.28 11.81 12.27
N PRO A 25 5.07 11.09 13.08
CA PRO A 25 4.78 9.70 13.46
C PRO A 25 3.38 9.48 14.05
N GLU A 26 2.88 10.40 14.86
CA GLU A 26 1.53 10.32 15.43
C GLU A 26 0.43 10.56 14.38
N GLU A 27 0.68 11.40 13.40
CA GLU A 27 -0.23 11.63 12.26
C GLU A 27 -0.26 10.40 11.35
N ALA A 28 0.91 9.82 11.05
CA ALA A 28 1.06 8.59 10.30
C ALA A 28 0.31 7.44 10.99
N LYS A 29 0.45 7.28 12.31
CA LYS A 29 -0.31 6.29 13.07
C LYS A 29 -1.81 6.46 12.89
N ARG A 30 -2.34 7.68 13.03
CA ARG A 30 -3.78 7.95 12.82
C ARG A 30 -4.22 7.71 11.38
N PHE A 31 -3.34 7.98 10.43
CA PHE A 31 -3.61 7.77 9.01
C PHE A 31 -3.73 6.28 8.65
N ILE A 32 -2.87 5.42 9.23
CA ILE A 32 -2.75 4.00 8.87
C ILE A 32 -3.54 3.06 9.79
N ALA A 33 -3.71 3.37 11.08
CA ALA A 33 -4.29 2.46 12.06
C ALA A 33 -5.74 2.06 11.72
N GLY A 34 -6.02 0.77 11.85
CA GLY A 34 -7.35 0.19 11.63
C GLY A 34 -7.79 0.08 10.17
N LYS A 35 -6.96 0.50 9.22
CA LYS A 35 -7.29 0.50 7.79
C LYS A 35 -6.61 -0.66 7.07
N TYR A 36 -7.21 -1.08 5.97
CA TYR A 36 -6.68 -2.13 5.11
C TYR A 36 -5.98 -1.53 3.90
N PHE A 37 -4.77 -1.99 3.60
CA PHE A 37 -3.95 -1.52 2.50
C PHE A 37 -3.46 -2.69 1.64
N SER A 38 -3.36 -2.49 0.34
CA SER A 38 -2.45 -3.23 -0.52
C SER A 38 -1.12 -2.49 -0.59
N TYR A 39 -0.03 -3.20 -0.77
CA TYR A 39 1.29 -2.60 -0.87
C TYR A 39 2.15 -3.29 -1.93
N SER A 40 3.12 -2.53 -2.45
CA SER A 40 4.20 -3.01 -3.29
C SER A 40 5.51 -2.34 -2.87
N CYS A 41 6.58 -3.11 -2.80
CA CYS A 41 7.89 -2.67 -2.35
C CYS A 41 8.88 -2.57 -3.52
N PHE A 42 9.92 -1.78 -3.33
CA PHE A 42 10.95 -1.50 -4.33
C PHE A 42 11.64 -2.76 -4.87
N GLU A 43 11.77 -3.81 -4.06
CA GLU A 43 12.38 -5.09 -4.45
C GLU A 43 11.39 -6.05 -5.12
N GLY A 44 10.15 -5.61 -5.38
CA GLY A 44 9.10 -6.38 -6.06
C GLY A 44 8.19 -7.20 -5.13
N SER A 45 8.43 -7.22 -3.82
CA SER A 45 7.48 -7.84 -2.88
C SER A 45 6.16 -7.07 -2.84
N SER A 46 5.06 -7.78 -2.72
CA SER A 46 3.72 -7.19 -2.68
C SER A 46 2.81 -7.95 -1.71
N GLY A 47 1.71 -7.34 -1.34
CA GLY A 47 0.75 -7.98 -0.46
C GLY A 47 -0.37 -7.04 -0.05
N ALA A 48 -1.12 -7.47 0.96
CA ALA A 48 -2.17 -6.67 1.55
C ALA A 48 -2.34 -7.00 3.03
N GLY A 49 -2.80 -6.03 3.81
CA GLY A 49 -2.96 -6.24 5.24
C GLY A 49 -3.48 -5.03 5.98
N ARG A 50 -3.60 -5.21 7.30
CA ARG A 50 -4.06 -4.18 8.24
C ARG A 50 -3.05 -4.02 9.36
N ILE A 51 -2.79 -2.77 9.71
CA ILE A 51 -2.11 -2.39 10.95
C ILE A 51 -3.20 -1.96 11.93
N ASN A 52 -3.37 -2.68 13.02
CA ASN A 52 -4.37 -2.36 14.04
C ASN A 52 -3.89 -1.23 14.97
N ALA A 53 -4.83 -0.61 15.70
CA ALA A 53 -4.52 0.49 16.61
C ALA A 53 -3.59 0.07 17.77
N ASP A 54 -3.62 -1.19 18.15
CA ASP A 54 -2.75 -1.80 19.16
C ASP A 54 -1.33 -2.14 18.65
N GLY A 55 -1.03 -1.82 17.39
CA GLY A 55 0.26 -2.12 16.75
C GLY A 55 0.45 -3.56 16.32
N SER A 56 -0.60 -4.38 16.35
CA SER A 56 -0.57 -5.69 15.69
C SER A 56 -0.75 -5.56 14.19
N VAL A 57 -0.27 -6.54 13.43
CA VAL A 57 -0.38 -6.57 11.97
C VAL A 57 -0.92 -7.92 11.53
N ALA A 58 -1.82 -7.92 10.56
CA ALA A 58 -2.30 -9.13 9.91
C ALA A 58 -2.41 -8.88 8.40
N GLY A 59 -1.89 -9.80 7.60
CA GLY A 59 -1.90 -9.62 6.14
C GLY A 59 -1.25 -10.77 5.39
N THR A 60 -0.93 -10.49 4.14
CA THR A 60 -0.28 -11.42 3.22
C THR A 60 0.93 -10.77 2.59
N ILE A 61 1.91 -11.58 2.20
CA ILE A 61 3.08 -11.17 1.44
C ILE A 61 3.38 -12.18 0.34
N GLN A 62 3.69 -11.69 -0.85
CA GLN A 62 4.31 -12.42 -1.93
C GLN A 62 5.71 -11.83 -2.16
N VAL A 63 6.74 -12.63 -1.95
CA VAL A 63 8.12 -12.15 -2.02
C VAL A 63 8.56 -12.00 -3.46
N ARG A 64 9.08 -10.82 -3.83
CA ARG A 64 9.62 -10.49 -5.17
C ARG A 64 8.67 -10.81 -6.33
N GLY A 65 7.37 -10.70 -6.11
CA GLY A 65 6.35 -10.93 -7.13
C GLY A 65 6.27 -12.37 -7.65
N SER A 66 6.92 -13.32 -6.98
CA SER A 66 6.97 -14.73 -7.39
C SER A 66 6.78 -15.67 -6.19
N GLY A 67 6.40 -16.92 -6.48
CA GLY A 67 6.17 -17.92 -5.46
C GLY A 67 4.83 -17.78 -4.74
N PRO A 68 4.62 -18.56 -3.67
CA PRO A 68 3.37 -18.57 -2.93
C PRO A 68 3.15 -17.30 -2.11
N VAL A 69 1.88 -16.97 -1.90
CA VAL A 69 1.48 -15.93 -0.96
C VAL A 69 1.50 -16.50 0.45
N HIS A 70 2.20 -15.82 1.36
CA HIS A 70 2.31 -16.20 2.76
C HIS A 70 1.45 -15.30 3.64
N PHE A 71 0.84 -15.88 4.67
CA PHE A 71 0.17 -15.11 5.72
C PHE A 71 1.20 -14.62 6.74
N VAL A 72 1.07 -13.35 7.11
CA VAL A 72 1.91 -12.68 8.11
C VAL A 72 1.02 -12.19 9.25
N SER A 73 1.40 -12.52 10.47
CA SER A 73 0.78 -11.99 11.68
C SER A 73 1.85 -11.56 12.67
N LEU A 74 1.77 -10.29 13.10
CA LEU A 74 2.64 -9.74 14.14
C LEU A 74 1.79 -9.41 15.37
N PRO A 75 2.27 -9.72 16.59
CA PRO A 75 1.53 -9.49 17.82
C PRO A 75 1.35 -7.99 18.13
N THR A 76 0.50 -7.71 19.11
CA THR A 76 0.30 -6.37 19.69
C THR A 76 1.64 -5.73 20.06
N GLY A 77 1.78 -4.43 19.77
CA GLY A 77 2.99 -3.66 20.04
C GLY A 77 4.16 -3.92 19.09
N SER A 78 3.97 -4.71 18.01
CA SER A 78 5.00 -4.87 16.98
C SER A 78 5.27 -3.58 16.22
N ILE A 79 4.25 -2.75 15.99
CA ILE A 79 4.41 -1.42 15.42
C ILE A 79 4.36 -0.38 16.52
N ARG A 80 5.41 0.42 16.64
CA ARG A 80 5.57 1.45 17.68
C ARG A 80 5.91 2.80 17.07
N VAL A 81 5.33 3.84 17.64
CA VAL A 81 5.68 5.23 17.32
C VAL A 81 6.86 5.66 18.18
N GLN A 82 7.86 6.21 17.54
CA GLN A 82 9.02 6.87 18.11
C GLN A 82 8.90 8.38 17.82
N PRO A 83 9.71 9.25 18.45
CA PRO A 83 9.62 10.70 18.22
C PRO A 83 9.71 11.13 16.74
N ASP A 84 10.56 10.45 15.95
CA ASP A 84 10.87 10.83 14.57
C ASP A 84 10.51 9.75 13.53
N SER A 85 9.95 8.59 13.96
CA SER A 85 9.71 7.46 13.04
C SER A 85 8.68 6.47 13.59
N ILE A 86 8.25 5.56 12.73
CA ILE A 86 7.47 4.39 13.12
C ILE A 86 8.37 3.17 12.99
N CYS A 87 8.55 2.41 14.08
CA CYS A 87 9.43 1.26 14.11
C CYS A 87 8.65 -0.05 14.19
N ALA A 88 9.15 -1.09 13.52
CA ALA A 88 8.59 -2.42 13.55
C ALA A 88 9.50 -3.38 14.31
N SER A 89 8.92 -4.11 15.27
CA SER A 89 9.59 -5.21 15.97
C SER A 89 9.14 -6.53 15.38
N VAL A 90 10.03 -7.21 14.68
CA VAL A 90 9.74 -8.49 14.02
C VAL A 90 10.58 -9.58 14.67
N ARG A 91 9.92 -10.64 15.12
CA ARG A 91 10.61 -11.80 15.73
C ARG A 91 11.58 -12.42 14.70
N GLY A 92 12.79 -12.71 15.15
CA GLY A 92 13.85 -13.30 14.30
C GLY A 92 14.71 -12.28 13.55
N LEU A 93 14.37 -10.99 13.58
CA LEU A 93 15.28 -9.93 13.12
C LEU A 93 16.13 -9.43 14.30
N PRO A 94 17.47 -9.34 14.14
CA PRO A 94 18.38 -8.83 15.18
C PRO A 94 18.32 -7.31 15.34
N PHE A 95 17.52 -6.62 14.51
CA PHE A 95 17.38 -5.16 14.52
C PHE A 95 15.90 -4.77 14.39
N GLN A 96 15.59 -3.54 14.73
CA GLN A 96 14.27 -2.97 14.64
C GLN A 96 14.23 -1.95 13.50
N PRO A 97 13.67 -2.28 12.32
CA PRO A 97 13.56 -1.32 11.25
C PRO A 97 12.59 -0.18 11.61
N CYS A 98 13.00 1.04 11.32
CA CYS A 98 12.19 2.24 11.49
C CYS A 98 11.89 2.86 10.13
N PHE A 99 10.74 3.51 9.99
CA PHE A 99 10.21 4.01 8.73
C PHE A 99 9.74 5.45 8.86
N ASN A 100 10.03 6.23 7.86
CA ASN A 100 9.43 7.52 7.60
C ASN A 100 8.19 7.30 6.71
N VAL A 101 7.10 7.99 7.00
CA VAL A 101 5.84 7.86 6.27
C VAL A 101 5.55 9.16 5.54
N GLN A 102 5.47 9.07 4.22
CA GLN A 102 5.10 10.17 3.34
C GLN A 102 3.71 9.92 2.77
N GLN A 103 2.77 10.80 3.04
CA GLN A 103 1.47 10.75 2.39
C GLN A 103 1.64 11.16 0.92
N THR A 104 1.19 10.31 -0.01
CA THR A 104 1.24 10.55 -1.45
C THR A 104 -0.09 11.07 -1.98
N ASP A 105 -1.19 10.64 -1.39
CA ASP A 105 -2.54 11.18 -1.62
C ASP A 105 -3.49 10.89 -0.44
N ALA A 106 -4.79 11.20 -0.58
CA ALA A 106 -5.79 10.99 0.47
C ALA A 106 -5.97 9.52 0.90
N LYS A 107 -5.51 8.57 0.10
CA LYS A 107 -5.66 7.12 0.34
C LYS A 107 -4.35 6.36 0.25
N SER A 108 -3.24 7.00 -0.08
CA SER A 108 -1.96 6.36 -0.30
C SER A 108 -0.84 7.01 0.50
N PHE A 109 0.13 6.20 0.83
CA PHE A 109 1.36 6.66 1.44
C PHE A 109 2.55 5.79 1.03
N ARG A 110 3.75 6.35 1.15
CA ARG A 110 5.02 5.65 1.04
C ARG A 110 5.63 5.49 2.42
N GLY A 111 6.03 4.28 2.75
CA GLY A 111 6.86 3.99 3.92
C GLY A 111 8.28 3.69 3.47
N ALA A 112 9.24 4.54 3.81
CA ALA A 112 10.65 4.34 3.49
C ALA A 112 11.44 3.99 4.75
N VAL A 113 12.40 3.08 4.64
CA VAL A 113 13.30 2.75 5.76
C VAL A 113 14.13 3.99 6.12
N SER A 114 14.11 4.37 7.39
CA SER A 114 14.83 5.55 7.87
C SER A 114 16.32 5.44 7.56
N GLY A 115 16.88 6.47 6.92
CA GLY A 115 18.26 6.49 6.45
C GLY A 115 18.53 5.73 5.13
N LEU A 116 17.53 5.01 4.58
CA LEU A 116 17.64 4.26 3.33
C LEU A 116 16.48 4.61 2.40
N GLY A 117 16.46 5.82 1.88
CA GLY A 117 15.35 6.35 1.09
C GLY A 117 14.98 5.53 -0.17
N PHE A 118 15.89 4.69 -0.67
CA PHE A 118 15.63 3.77 -1.79
C PHE A 118 14.86 2.51 -1.35
N ALA A 119 14.88 2.15 -0.08
CA ALA A 119 14.18 1.00 0.47
C ALA A 119 12.79 1.43 0.98
N TYR A 120 11.78 1.31 0.13
CA TYR A 120 10.42 1.77 0.40
C TYR A 120 9.36 0.78 -0.06
N CYS A 121 8.16 0.94 0.48
CA CYS A 121 6.94 0.35 -0.03
C CYS A 121 5.88 1.43 -0.23
N ASP A 122 5.13 1.31 -1.30
CA ASP A 122 3.95 2.12 -1.57
C ASP A 122 2.69 1.40 -1.11
N PHE A 123 1.84 2.11 -0.38
CA PHE A 123 0.62 1.59 0.22
C PHE A 123 -0.59 2.31 -0.33
N ILE A 124 -1.61 1.55 -0.74
CA ILE A 124 -2.89 2.07 -1.23
C ILE A 124 -4.01 1.51 -0.36
N ARG A 125 -4.81 2.41 0.23
CA ARG A 125 -5.98 2.02 1.03
C ARG A 125 -7.00 1.30 0.18
N ARG A 126 -7.44 0.13 0.67
CA ARG A 126 -8.46 -0.71 0.04
C ARG A 126 -9.71 -0.78 0.89
N ASN A 127 -10.83 -1.02 0.24
CA ASN A 127 -12.07 -1.34 0.93
C ASN A 127 -12.25 -2.87 0.88
N PRO A 128 -12.14 -3.60 2.00
CA PRO A 128 -12.20 -5.07 2.00
C PRO A 128 -13.54 -5.61 1.48
N ARG A 129 -14.62 -4.82 1.49
CA ARG A 129 -15.92 -5.25 0.95
C ARG A 129 -15.96 -5.33 -0.58
N LEU A 130 -15.07 -4.64 -1.29
CA LEU A 130 -15.06 -4.65 -2.75
C LEU A 130 -14.23 -5.79 -3.33
N GLU A 131 -13.28 -6.34 -2.58
CA GLU A 131 -12.43 -7.43 -3.05
C GLU A 131 -13.10 -8.81 -2.99
N VAL A 132 -14.08 -8.99 -2.11
CA VAL A 132 -14.88 -10.23 -2.05
C VAL A 132 -15.81 -10.39 -3.26
N SER A 133 -16.07 -9.31 -4.01
CA SER A 133 -16.96 -9.31 -5.19
C SER A 133 -16.24 -9.37 -6.53
N ALA A 134 -14.90 -9.34 -6.55
CA ALA A 134 -14.15 -9.53 -7.79
C ALA A 134 -13.97 -11.03 -8.03
N PRO A 135 -14.51 -11.59 -9.12
CA PRO A 135 -14.18 -12.97 -9.51
C PRO A 135 -12.67 -13.06 -9.76
N PRO A 136 -12.03 -14.20 -9.42
CA PRO A 136 -10.63 -14.39 -9.74
C PRO A 136 -10.44 -14.17 -11.25
N PRO A 137 -9.33 -13.53 -11.67
CA PRO A 137 -9.05 -13.36 -13.10
C PRO A 137 -9.11 -14.74 -13.76
N ALA A 138 -9.96 -14.87 -14.77
CA ALA A 138 -10.10 -16.09 -15.53
C ALA A 138 -8.71 -16.45 -16.06
N GLN A 139 -8.16 -17.55 -15.57
CA GLN A 139 -6.98 -18.16 -16.16
C GLN A 139 -7.36 -18.53 -17.58
N SER A 140 -6.76 -17.85 -18.53
CA SER A 140 -6.92 -18.21 -19.95
C SER A 140 -6.52 -19.68 -20.07
N PRO A 141 -7.38 -20.54 -20.62
CA PRO A 141 -6.99 -21.93 -20.88
C PRO A 141 -5.82 -21.87 -21.84
N HIS A 142 -4.67 -22.38 -21.39
CA HIS A 142 -3.58 -22.71 -22.30
C HIS A 142 -4.19 -23.63 -23.35
N SER A 143 -4.30 -23.11 -24.56
CA SER A 143 -4.57 -23.93 -25.74
C SER A 143 -3.41 -24.92 -25.87
N VAL A 144 -3.66 -26.13 -25.42
CA VAL A 144 -2.77 -27.25 -25.69
C VAL A 144 -2.93 -27.50 -27.21
N ASP A 145 -1.92 -27.07 -27.95
CA ASP A 145 -1.81 -27.37 -29.39
C ASP A 145 -1.61 -28.87 -29.56
N LEU A 146 -2.72 -29.56 -29.88
CA LEU A 146 -2.76 -30.98 -30.21
C LEU A 146 -2.31 -31.23 -31.67
N GLY A 147 -1.34 -30.47 -32.15
CA GLY A 147 -0.86 -30.48 -33.52
C GLY A 147 0.42 -31.27 -33.78
N MET A 148 0.71 -32.38 -33.06
CA MET A 148 1.81 -33.28 -33.49
C MET A 148 1.64 -34.71 -33.02
N LEU A 149 0.58 -35.39 -33.52
CA LEU A 149 0.53 -36.85 -33.55
C LEU A 149 -0.04 -37.29 -34.90
N ARG A 150 0.67 -36.97 -35.95
CA ARG A 150 0.52 -37.63 -37.28
C ARG A 150 1.93 -37.85 -37.80
N THR A 151 2.44 -39.03 -37.60
CA THR A 151 3.38 -39.69 -38.54
C THR A 151 3.54 -41.13 -38.09
N SER A 152 3.09 -41.90 -38.88
CA SER A 152 3.64 -42.88 -39.79
C SER A 152 3.50 -44.27 -39.25
N ILE A 153 2.39 -44.90 -39.68
CA ILE A 153 2.38 -46.33 -39.93
C ILE A 153 2.46 -46.42 -41.43
N ASN A 154 3.60 -46.81 -41.98
CA ASN A 154 3.70 -47.53 -43.26
C ASN A 154 5.09 -48.16 -43.34
N GLU A 155 5.02 -49.50 -43.65
CA GLU A 155 6.05 -50.48 -44.02
C GLU A 155 6.97 -51.00 -42.91
#